data_45831390ac5620f520cd047d8012d881
#
_entry.id   45831390ac5620f520cd047d8012d881
#
_cell.length_a   1.000
_cell.length_b   1.000
_cell.length_c   1.000
_cell.angle_alpha   90.00
_cell.angle_beta   90.00
_cell.angle_gamma   90.00
#
_symmetry.space_group_name_H-M   'P 1'
#
loop_
_entity.id
_entity.type
_entity.pdbx_description
1 polymer ?
#
loop_
_entity_poly.entity_id
_entity_poly.type
_entity_poly.pdbx_seq_one_letter_code
_entity_poly.pdbx_strand_id
1 'polypeptide(L)'
;MSNNEDFFNEDPLDGLSDADKILLEERIIEDAFYNSYLVITERCTFAELIETYAAGDASSALMAHDPDSGPKKDTLINMILHYSSPEYEEYERCAELLVKLHSLFPETVGKELI
;
A
#
# COMPACT_ATOMS: atom_id res chain seq x y z
N MET A 1 -1.95 31.65 26.22
CA MET A 1 -2.31 31.06 25.47
C MET A 1 -2.18 29.88 25.53
N SER A 2 -2.74 29.42 25.41
CA SER A 2 -2.48 28.35 25.45
C SER A 2 -2.52 27.66 24.33
N ASN A 3 -1.67 27.10 24.10
CA ASN A 3 -1.57 26.28 23.04
C ASN A 3 -1.99 24.88 23.35
N ASN A 4 -2.57 24.69 24.48
CA ASN A 4 -3.02 23.39 24.85
C ASN A 4 -4.10 22.86 23.97
N GLU A 5 -4.98 23.74 23.48
CA GLU A 5 -6.01 23.31 22.57
C GLU A 5 -5.42 22.82 21.28
N ASP A 6 -4.43 23.53 20.78
CA ASP A 6 -3.77 23.11 19.56
C ASP A 6 -3.08 21.76 19.77
N PHE A 7 -2.51 21.57 20.93
CA PHE A 7 -1.83 20.33 21.23
C PHE A 7 -2.79 19.15 21.23
N PHE A 8 -3.97 19.30 21.82
CA PHE A 8 -4.92 18.21 21.89
C PHE A 8 -5.69 17.96 20.62
N ASN A 9 -5.84 18.99 19.79
CA ASN A 9 -6.59 18.86 18.55
C ASN A 9 -5.66 18.70 17.35
N GLU A 10 -4.41 18.55 17.60
CA GLU A 10 -3.44 18.50 16.55
C GLU A 10 -3.56 17.21 15.76
N ASP A 11 -3.63 17.34 14.45
CA ASP A 11 -3.52 16.24 13.53
C ASP A 11 -2.07 15.74 13.59
N PRO A 12 -1.80 14.45 13.51
CA PRO A 12 -0.43 13.95 13.48
C PRO A 12 0.46 14.61 12.43
N LEU A 13 -0.14 15.18 11.39
CA LEU A 13 0.60 15.86 10.35
C LEU A 13 0.75 17.37 10.59
N ASP A 14 0.11 17.89 11.64
CA ASP A 14 0.22 19.31 11.94
C ASP A 14 1.66 19.67 12.32
N GLY A 15 2.07 20.84 11.92
CA GLY A 15 3.43 21.30 12.20
C GLY A 15 4.45 20.85 11.17
N LEU A 16 4.07 19.99 10.25
CA LEU A 16 4.96 19.59 9.17
C LEU A 16 4.84 20.56 8.01
N SER A 17 5.92 20.76 7.28
CA SER A 17 5.86 21.53 6.05
C SER A 17 5.08 20.73 5.00
N ASP A 18 4.66 21.39 3.93
CA ASP A 18 3.95 20.71 2.85
C ASP A 18 4.83 19.62 2.23
N ALA A 19 6.12 19.88 2.10
CA ALA A 19 7.05 18.87 1.57
C ALA A 19 7.12 17.66 2.48
N ASP A 20 7.17 17.86 3.80
CA ASP A 20 7.21 16.77 4.76
C ASP A 20 5.92 15.96 4.76
N LYS A 21 4.78 16.61 4.59
CA LYS A 21 3.50 15.92 4.50
C LYS A 21 3.44 15.03 3.27
N ILE A 22 3.93 15.53 2.14
CA ILE A 22 3.96 14.76 0.90
C ILE A 22 4.85 13.53 1.05
N LEU A 23 6.03 13.71 1.65
CA LEU A 23 6.94 12.59 1.87
C LEU A 23 6.34 11.53 2.79
N LEU A 24 5.62 11.95 3.83
CA LEU A 24 4.98 11.02 4.72
C LEU A 24 3.85 10.26 4.02
N GLU A 25 3.05 10.94 3.22
CA GLU A 25 1.98 10.32 2.46
C GLU A 25 2.52 9.29 1.46
N GLU A 26 3.62 9.63 0.77
CA GLU A 26 4.26 8.70 -0.15
C GLU A 26 4.75 7.45 0.58
N ARG A 27 5.30 7.62 1.77
CA ARG A 27 5.80 6.51 2.56
C ARG A 27 4.67 5.58 3.00
N ILE A 28 3.53 6.15 3.38
CA ILE A 28 2.35 5.39 3.77
C ILE A 28 1.86 4.55 2.59
N ILE A 29 1.82 5.14 1.40
CA ILE A 29 1.39 4.44 0.20
C ILE A 29 2.38 3.32 -0.14
N GLU A 30 3.67 3.59 -0.08
CA GLU A 30 4.69 2.58 -0.34
C GLU A 30 4.59 1.40 0.61
N ASP A 31 4.41 1.67 1.90
CA ASP A 31 4.28 0.62 2.90
C ASP A 31 3.02 -0.22 2.65
N ALA A 32 1.90 0.44 2.35
CA ALA A 32 0.66 -0.26 2.07
C ALA A 32 0.77 -1.14 0.82
N PHE A 33 1.37 -0.63 -0.24
CA PHE A 33 1.57 -1.39 -1.47
C PHE A 33 2.51 -2.57 -1.24
N TYR A 34 3.60 -2.36 -0.52
CA TYR A 34 4.55 -3.42 -0.27
C TYR A 34 3.93 -4.53 0.57
N ASN A 35 3.21 -4.17 1.63
CA ASN A 35 2.53 -5.15 2.48
C ASN A 35 1.49 -5.94 1.68
N SER A 36 0.70 -5.26 0.86
CA SER A 36 -0.27 -5.94 0.00
C SER A 36 0.43 -6.83 -1.03
N TYR A 37 1.54 -6.38 -1.59
CA TYR A 37 2.32 -7.18 -2.53
C TYR A 37 2.77 -8.50 -1.88
N LEU A 38 3.28 -8.45 -0.64
CA LEU A 38 3.72 -9.65 0.07
C LEU A 38 2.58 -10.64 0.28
N VAL A 39 1.42 -10.16 0.64
CA VAL A 39 0.25 -11.02 0.89
C VAL A 39 -0.34 -11.54 -0.42
N ILE A 40 -0.49 -10.70 -1.42
CA ILE A 40 -1.05 -11.07 -2.72
C ILE A 40 -0.19 -12.13 -3.40
N THR A 41 1.14 -12.00 -3.31
CA THR A 41 2.05 -12.96 -3.94
C THR A 41 2.34 -14.16 -3.05
N GLU A 42 1.63 -14.26 -1.93
CA GLU A 42 1.72 -15.40 -1.01
C GLU A 42 3.10 -15.59 -0.39
N ARG A 43 3.87 -14.53 -0.28
CA ARG A 43 5.15 -14.57 0.43
C ARG A 43 4.96 -14.63 1.93
N CYS A 44 3.82 -14.10 2.42
CA CYS A 44 3.41 -14.26 3.80
C CYS A 44 1.89 -14.14 3.87
N THR A 45 1.32 -14.58 4.99
CA THR A 45 -0.10 -14.35 5.24
C THR A 45 -0.27 -13.02 5.96
N PHE A 46 -1.48 -12.50 5.99
CA PHE A 46 -1.77 -11.27 6.73
C PHE A 46 -1.46 -11.47 8.24
N ALA A 47 -1.77 -12.64 8.77
CA ALA A 47 -1.49 -12.95 10.18
C ALA A 47 0.03 -12.88 10.45
N GLU A 48 0.84 -13.44 9.58
CA GLU A 48 2.30 -13.37 9.70
C GLU A 48 2.80 -11.94 9.61
N LEU A 49 2.19 -11.15 8.73
CA LEU A 49 2.56 -9.75 8.57
C LEU A 49 2.27 -8.97 9.86
N ILE A 50 1.11 -9.19 10.47
CA ILE A 50 0.76 -8.53 11.72
C ILE A 50 1.77 -8.84 12.81
N GLU A 51 2.25 -10.07 12.87
CA GLU A 51 3.24 -10.46 13.88
C GLU A 51 4.54 -9.69 13.78
N THR A 52 4.86 -9.14 12.62
CA THR A 52 6.08 -8.36 12.44
C THR A 52 5.94 -6.93 12.95
N TYR A 53 4.73 -6.51 13.30
CA TYR A 53 4.50 -5.16 13.81
C TYR A 53 4.43 -5.18 15.34
N ALA A 54 4.54 -4.01 15.93
CA ALA A 54 4.64 -3.88 17.37
C ALA A 54 3.47 -4.56 18.08
N ALA A 55 3.78 -5.55 18.92
CA ALA A 55 2.81 -6.26 19.74
C ALA A 55 1.67 -6.91 18.95
N GLY A 56 1.89 -7.21 17.68
CA GLY A 56 0.85 -7.83 16.85
C GLY A 56 -0.34 -6.92 16.59
N ASP A 57 -0.12 -5.61 16.63
CA ASP A 57 -1.18 -4.64 16.43
C ASP A 57 -1.56 -4.56 14.95
N ALA A 58 -2.72 -5.08 14.61
CA ALA A 58 -3.21 -5.10 13.23
C ALA A 58 -3.38 -3.69 12.65
N SER A 59 -3.63 -2.69 13.50
CA SER A 59 -3.81 -1.33 13.01
C SER A 59 -2.52 -0.71 12.49
N SER A 60 -1.38 -1.31 12.83
CA SER A 60 -0.09 -0.84 12.33
C SER A 60 0.24 -1.42 10.96
N ALA A 61 -0.46 -2.45 10.52
CA ALA A 61 -0.20 -3.09 9.25
C ALA A 61 -1.01 -2.42 8.16
N LEU A 62 -0.38 -1.46 7.46
CA LEU A 62 -1.02 -0.73 6.37
C LEU A 62 -1.18 -1.64 5.16
N MET A 63 -2.40 -1.70 4.61
CA MET A 63 -2.70 -2.54 3.46
C MET A 63 -3.39 -1.72 2.37
N ALA A 64 -3.07 -1.99 1.12
CA ALA A 64 -3.73 -1.36 -0.02
C ALA A 64 -5.00 -2.10 -0.43
N HIS A 65 -5.24 -3.29 0.14
CA HIS A 65 -6.44 -4.07 -0.12
C HIS A 65 -6.95 -4.69 1.19
N ASP A 66 -8.19 -5.15 1.18
CA ASP A 66 -8.75 -5.88 2.31
C ASP A 66 -8.23 -7.32 2.26
N PRO A 67 -7.43 -7.74 3.25
CA PRO A 67 -6.88 -9.11 3.22
C PRO A 67 -7.94 -10.21 3.31
N ASP A 68 -9.13 -9.90 3.83
CA ASP A 68 -10.19 -10.89 3.94
C ASP A 68 -10.92 -11.11 2.63
N SER A 69 -11.14 -10.05 1.86
CA SER A 69 -11.86 -10.15 0.58
C SER A 69 -10.95 -10.24 -0.63
N GLY A 70 -9.67 -10.01 -0.45
CA GLY A 70 -8.72 -10.03 -1.56
C GLY A 70 -8.63 -8.72 -2.32
N PRO A 71 -7.66 -8.61 -3.22
CA PRO A 71 -7.43 -7.35 -3.94
C PRO A 71 -8.50 -7.12 -5.01
N LYS A 72 -8.85 -5.85 -5.20
CA LYS A 72 -9.73 -5.45 -6.29
C LYS A 72 -8.90 -5.22 -7.54
N LYS A 73 -9.56 -5.25 -8.69
CA LYS A 73 -8.90 -5.04 -9.97
C LYS A 73 -8.16 -3.70 -10.01
N ASP A 74 -8.83 -2.62 -9.59
CA ASP A 74 -8.23 -1.29 -9.61
C ASP A 74 -7.02 -1.21 -8.68
N THR A 75 -7.06 -1.87 -7.54
CA THR A 75 -5.93 -1.90 -6.62
C THR A 75 -4.72 -2.54 -7.27
N LEU A 76 -4.91 -3.69 -7.93
CA LEU A 76 -3.81 -4.37 -8.61
C LEU A 76 -3.24 -3.51 -9.73
N ILE A 77 -4.10 -2.86 -10.51
CA ILE A 77 -3.65 -1.98 -11.59
C ILE A 77 -2.84 -0.82 -11.02
N ASN A 78 -3.32 -0.18 -9.95
CA ASN A 78 -2.60 0.93 -9.33
C ASN A 78 -1.23 0.51 -8.78
N MET A 79 -1.15 -0.68 -8.20
CA MET A 79 0.12 -1.21 -7.71
C MET A 79 1.10 -1.46 -8.87
N ILE A 80 0.61 -2.04 -9.96
CA ILE A 80 1.44 -2.28 -11.14
C ILE A 80 1.97 -0.96 -11.71
N LEU A 81 1.10 0.04 -11.84
CA LEU A 81 1.51 1.35 -12.34
C LEU A 81 2.53 2.02 -11.41
N HIS A 82 2.34 1.88 -10.10
CA HIS A 82 3.27 2.41 -9.13
C HIS A 82 4.67 1.79 -9.28
N TYR A 83 4.74 0.47 -9.34
CA TYR A 83 6.03 -0.22 -9.41
C TYR A 83 6.67 -0.12 -10.79
N SER A 84 5.90 0.19 -11.83
CA SER A 84 6.47 0.36 -13.17
C SER A 84 6.94 1.79 -13.43
N SER A 85 6.69 2.71 -12.50
CA SER A 85 7.09 4.11 -12.70
C SER A 85 8.61 4.24 -12.76
N PRO A 86 9.13 5.29 -13.42
CA PRO A 86 10.58 5.50 -13.53
C PRO A 86 11.30 5.61 -12.21
N GLU A 87 10.60 6.00 -11.15
CA GLU A 87 11.20 6.13 -9.83
C GLU A 87 11.53 4.79 -9.20
N TYR A 88 10.73 3.75 -9.49
CA TYR A 88 10.87 2.47 -8.82
C TYR A 88 11.41 1.38 -9.73
N GLU A 89 10.94 1.30 -10.96
CA GLU A 89 11.38 0.30 -11.94
C GLU A 89 11.42 -1.13 -11.38
N GLU A 90 10.43 -1.46 -10.56
CA GLU A 90 10.34 -2.77 -9.92
C GLU A 90 9.57 -3.73 -10.83
N TYR A 91 10.14 -4.04 -11.98
CA TYR A 91 9.45 -4.81 -13.02
C TYR A 91 9.12 -6.24 -12.63
N GLU A 92 9.92 -6.84 -11.75
CA GLU A 92 9.61 -8.19 -11.26
C GLU A 92 8.31 -8.20 -10.47
N ARG A 93 8.11 -7.18 -9.63
CA ARG A 93 6.86 -7.03 -8.88
C ARG A 93 5.70 -6.79 -9.82
N CYS A 94 5.90 -6.01 -10.85
CA CYS A 94 4.88 -5.76 -11.87
C CYS A 94 4.48 -7.06 -12.55
N ALA A 95 5.44 -7.89 -12.92
CA ALA A 95 5.16 -9.15 -13.59
C ALA A 95 4.36 -10.10 -12.68
N GLU A 96 4.74 -10.19 -11.41
CA GLU A 96 4.02 -11.03 -10.46
C GLU A 96 2.59 -10.55 -10.24
N LEU A 97 2.42 -9.23 -10.09
CA LEU A 97 1.10 -8.65 -9.89
C LEU A 97 0.24 -8.79 -11.15
N LEU A 98 0.85 -8.72 -12.33
CA LEU A 98 0.14 -8.89 -13.58
C LEU A 98 -0.40 -10.32 -13.71
N VAL A 99 0.39 -11.32 -13.30
CA VAL A 99 -0.07 -12.70 -13.27
C VAL A 99 -1.28 -12.83 -12.35
N LYS A 100 -1.25 -12.21 -11.18
CA LYS A 100 -2.39 -12.24 -10.26
C LYS A 100 -3.59 -11.51 -10.83
N LEU A 101 -3.38 -10.37 -11.49
CA LEU A 101 -4.45 -9.62 -12.12
C LEU A 101 -5.16 -10.46 -13.17
N HIS A 102 -4.40 -11.13 -14.05
CA HIS A 102 -4.98 -11.97 -15.09
C HIS A 102 -5.67 -13.21 -14.51
N SER A 103 -5.15 -13.74 -13.40
CA SER A 103 -5.74 -14.90 -12.76
C SER A 103 -7.06 -14.57 -12.07
N LEU A 104 -7.11 -13.45 -11.36
CA LEU A 104 -8.30 -13.06 -10.60
C LEU A 104 -9.33 -12.34 -11.48
N PHE A 105 -8.86 -11.64 -12.50
CA PHE A 105 -9.71 -10.86 -13.39
C PHE A 105 -9.35 -11.17 -14.84
N PRO A 106 -9.78 -12.33 -15.36
CA PRO A 106 -9.39 -12.79 -16.72
C PRO A 106 -9.75 -11.82 -17.84
N GLU A 107 -10.75 -10.96 -17.60
CA GLU A 107 -11.15 -9.97 -18.60
C GLU A 107 -10.04 -8.95 -18.91
N THR A 108 -9.01 -8.88 -18.08
CA THR A 108 -7.91 -7.93 -18.28
C THR A 108 -6.82 -8.46 -19.21
N VAL A 109 -6.87 -9.74 -19.56
CA VAL A 109 -5.85 -10.34 -20.41
C VAL A 109 -5.90 -9.69 -21.81
N GLY A 110 -4.74 -9.24 -22.28
CA GLY A 110 -4.65 -8.62 -23.59
C GLY A 110 -5.07 -7.16 -23.65
N LYS A 111 -5.42 -6.55 -22.50
CA LYS A 111 -5.82 -5.15 -22.48
C LYS A 111 -4.71 -4.28 -21.92
N GLU A 112 -4.68 -3.03 -22.37
CA GLU A 112 -3.74 -2.07 -21.82
C GLU A 112 -4.24 -1.60 -20.47
N LEU A 113 -3.30 -1.35 -19.57
CA LEU A 113 -3.63 -0.90 -18.22
C LEU A 113 -3.69 0.62 -18.11
N ILE A 114 -3.24 1.31 -19.13
CA ILE A 114 -3.20 2.78 -19.14
C ILE A 114 -4.20 3.31 -20.15
#